data_69a86d62824e20b59fd01154a389ca35
#
_entry.id   69a86d62824e20b59fd01154a389ca35
#
_cell.length_a   1.000
_cell.length_b   1.000
_cell.length_c   1.000
_cell.angle_alpha   90.00
_cell.angle_beta   90.00
_cell.angle_gamma   90.00
#
_symmetry.space_group_name_H-M   'P 1'
#
loop_
_entity.id
_entity.type
_entity.pdbx_description
1 polymer ?
#
loop_
_entity_poly.entity_id
_entity_poly.type
_entity_poly.pdbx_seq_one_letter_code
_entity_poly.pdbx_strand_id
1 'polypeptide(L)'
;MQYRKLRVIISGGGTGGHIFPALSIAGCLKSLNPETEILFVGAKGRMEMEKVPAAGYKIVGLEISGLRRSLSLENLKLPFRLLSSIRKAKRLIREFRPDIAIGVGGYASAPLLRAAQSLGVPTLIQEQNGFAGLANKMLARKAGRICVAYEGMERFFPADRIVMTGNPIRSEIVPADGKMREEALNFYGLDGSRRQLLIVGGSLGSR
;
A
#
# COMPACT_ATOMS: atom_id res chain seq x y z
N MET A 1 -6.78 20.93 -19.76
CA MET A 1 -7.82 19.97 -19.31
C MET A 1 -8.06 20.22 -17.83
N GLN A 2 -9.27 20.56 -17.44
CA GLN A 2 -9.63 20.73 -16.04
C GLN A 2 -9.91 19.33 -15.48
N TYR A 3 -8.99 18.78 -14.69
CA TYR A 3 -9.18 17.46 -14.09
C TYR A 3 -10.29 17.54 -13.04
N ARG A 4 -11.24 16.61 -13.11
CA ARG A 4 -12.26 16.46 -12.06
C ARG A 4 -11.55 16.18 -10.73
N LYS A 5 -11.97 16.85 -9.66
CA LYS A 5 -11.51 16.58 -8.30
C LYS A 5 -11.79 15.12 -7.94
N LEU A 6 -10.72 14.31 -7.77
CA LEU A 6 -10.82 12.90 -7.38
C LEU A 6 -10.76 12.75 -5.87
N ARG A 7 -11.51 11.80 -5.35
CA ARG A 7 -11.47 11.39 -3.93
C ARG A 7 -11.01 9.94 -3.86
N VAL A 8 -9.84 9.73 -3.30
CA VAL A 8 -9.19 8.41 -3.27
C VAL A 8 -9.00 7.97 -1.82
N ILE A 9 -9.49 6.77 -1.49
CA ILE A 9 -9.21 6.17 -0.19
C ILE A 9 -8.18 5.05 -0.36
N ILE A 10 -7.07 5.13 0.40
CA ILE A 10 -5.93 4.22 0.25
C ILE A 10 -5.71 3.45 1.54
N SER A 11 -5.47 2.16 1.46
CA SER A 11 -5.03 1.35 2.59
C SER A 11 -3.80 0.54 2.24
N GLY A 12 -2.79 0.70 3.08
CA GLY A 12 -1.56 -0.07 3.04
C GLY A 12 -0.83 0.12 4.36
N GLY A 13 -0.35 -0.96 4.96
CA GLY A 13 0.28 -0.82 6.27
C GLY A 13 0.76 -2.12 6.87
N GLY A 14 1.18 -2.03 8.13
CA GLY A 14 1.77 -3.13 8.90
C GLY A 14 3.28 -3.26 8.71
N THR A 15 3.80 -2.95 7.54
CA THR A 15 5.24 -2.96 7.22
C THR A 15 5.59 -1.86 6.22
N GLY A 16 6.87 -1.48 6.15
CA GLY A 16 7.37 -0.53 5.16
C GLY A 16 7.07 -0.94 3.70
N GLY A 17 7.07 -2.26 3.43
CA GLY A 17 6.75 -2.80 2.10
C GLY A 17 5.34 -2.50 1.59
N HIS A 18 4.40 -2.17 2.47
CA HIS A 18 3.06 -1.72 2.07
C HIS A 18 2.87 -0.20 2.19
N ILE A 19 3.52 0.42 3.20
CA ILE A 19 3.35 1.85 3.48
C ILE A 19 3.99 2.71 2.39
N PHE A 20 5.23 2.42 2.04
CA PHE A 20 5.95 3.24 1.05
C PHE A 20 5.35 3.16 -0.35
N PRO A 21 4.96 2.00 -0.89
CA PRO A 21 4.19 1.95 -2.13
C PRO A 21 2.87 2.72 -2.07
N ALA A 22 2.14 2.66 -0.93
CA ALA A 22 0.91 3.43 -0.76
C ALA A 22 1.16 4.94 -0.79
N LEU A 23 2.23 5.42 -0.14
CA LEU A 23 2.65 6.82 -0.17
C LEU A 23 3.13 7.24 -1.56
N SER A 24 3.85 6.38 -2.27
CA SER A 24 4.30 6.64 -3.65
C SER A 24 3.12 6.81 -4.60
N ILE A 25 2.10 5.94 -4.50
CA ILE A 25 0.85 6.07 -5.26
C ILE A 25 0.16 7.40 -4.92
N ALA A 26 0.05 7.74 -3.64
CA ALA A 26 -0.56 9.00 -3.22
C ALA A 26 0.18 10.23 -3.75
N GLY A 27 1.50 10.23 -3.67
CA GLY A 27 2.35 11.30 -4.22
C GLY A 27 2.18 11.46 -5.73
N CYS A 28 2.19 10.36 -6.46
CA CYS A 28 1.96 10.36 -7.91
C CYS A 28 0.56 10.91 -8.26
N LEU A 29 -0.49 10.49 -7.57
CA LEU A 29 -1.84 11.01 -7.78
C LEU A 29 -1.92 12.51 -7.52
N LYS A 30 -1.23 13.01 -6.49
CA LYS A 30 -1.16 14.43 -6.17
C LYS A 30 -0.36 15.23 -7.21
N SER A 31 0.72 14.68 -7.74
CA SER A 31 1.51 15.34 -8.80
C SER A 31 0.74 15.43 -10.11
N LEU A 32 -0.06 14.41 -10.45
CA LEU A 32 -0.91 14.41 -11.65
C LEU A 32 -2.12 15.32 -11.51
N ASN A 33 -2.70 15.40 -10.32
CA ASN A 33 -3.85 16.25 -10.02
C ASN A 33 -3.79 16.74 -8.56
N PRO A 34 -3.27 17.96 -8.31
CA PRO A 34 -3.13 18.53 -6.96
C PRO A 34 -4.45 18.62 -6.18
N GLU A 35 -5.60 18.71 -6.88
CA GLU A 35 -6.93 18.77 -6.27
C GLU A 35 -7.42 17.40 -5.75
N THR A 36 -6.72 16.31 -6.02
CA THR A 36 -7.08 14.97 -5.55
C THR A 36 -7.13 14.94 -4.01
N GLU A 37 -8.27 14.59 -3.44
CA GLU A 37 -8.40 14.35 -2.01
C GLU A 37 -8.01 12.91 -1.67
N ILE A 38 -7.10 12.73 -0.75
CA ILE A 38 -6.62 11.41 -0.34
C ILE A 38 -6.86 11.20 1.16
N LEU A 39 -7.51 10.09 1.48
CA LEU A 39 -7.68 9.61 2.84
C LEU A 39 -7.04 8.23 2.98
N PHE A 40 -6.14 8.10 3.95
CA PHE A 40 -5.58 6.80 4.29
C PHE A 40 -6.40 6.07 5.37
N VAL A 41 -6.37 4.74 5.30
CA VAL A 41 -6.92 3.87 6.33
C VAL A 41 -5.87 2.83 6.70
N GLY A 42 -5.51 2.79 7.98
CA GLY A 42 -4.48 1.91 8.52
C GLY A 42 -4.97 1.09 9.71
N ALA A 43 -4.11 0.25 10.27
CA ALA A 43 -4.37 -0.46 11.52
C ALA A 43 -3.84 0.37 12.70
N LYS A 44 -4.67 0.57 13.75
CA LYS A 44 -4.26 1.30 14.95
C LYS A 44 -2.99 0.70 15.58
N GLY A 45 -2.12 1.57 16.08
CA GLY A 45 -0.88 1.18 16.74
C GLY A 45 0.17 0.56 15.81
N ARG A 46 0.07 0.80 14.50
CA ARG A 46 1.04 0.36 13.49
C ARG A 46 1.77 1.55 12.89
N MET A 47 2.88 1.25 12.22
CA MET A 47 3.81 2.22 11.64
C MET A 47 3.12 3.24 10.70
N GLU A 48 2.08 2.84 9.99
CA GLU A 48 1.32 3.72 9.12
C GLU A 48 0.69 4.91 9.85
N MET A 49 0.30 4.74 11.12
CA MET A 49 -0.29 5.80 11.93
C MET A 49 0.67 6.96 12.21
N GLU A 50 1.97 6.73 12.06
CA GLU A 50 3.04 7.72 12.19
C GLU A 50 3.54 8.20 10.81
N LYS A 51 3.86 7.26 9.91
CA LYS A 51 4.49 7.56 8.63
C LYS A 51 3.59 8.30 7.65
N VAL A 52 2.28 7.99 7.66
CA VAL A 52 1.32 8.66 6.76
C VAL A 52 1.10 10.12 7.13
N PRO A 53 0.87 10.51 8.42
CA PRO A 53 0.82 11.91 8.81
C PRO A 53 2.14 12.66 8.58
N ALA A 54 3.28 12.01 8.82
CA ALA A 54 4.58 12.61 8.54
C ALA A 54 4.79 12.94 7.05
N ALA A 55 4.09 12.23 6.15
CA ALA A 55 4.05 12.51 4.71
C ALA A 55 2.93 13.50 4.31
N GLY A 56 2.25 14.14 5.26
CA GLY A 56 1.23 15.16 5.04
C GLY A 56 -0.17 14.64 4.70
N TYR A 57 -0.45 13.34 4.89
CA TYR A 57 -1.77 12.77 4.60
C TYR A 57 -2.59 12.49 5.85
N LYS A 58 -3.91 12.62 5.73
CA LYS A 58 -4.85 12.21 6.77
C LYS A 58 -4.98 10.69 6.81
N ILE A 59 -5.03 10.11 8.01
CA ILE A 59 -5.22 8.67 8.21
C ILE A 59 -6.25 8.37 9.30
N VAL A 60 -7.04 7.33 9.09
CA VAL A 60 -7.96 6.77 10.09
C VAL A 60 -7.57 5.36 10.43
N GLY A 61 -7.37 5.06 11.72
CA GLY A 61 -7.02 3.73 12.21
C GLY A 61 -8.24 2.83 12.42
N LEU A 62 -8.17 1.60 11.88
CA LEU A 62 -9.09 0.49 12.20
C LEU A 62 -8.54 -0.35 13.35
N GLU A 63 -9.42 -0.94 14.14
CA GLU A 63 -9.04 -1.86 15.22
C GLU A 63 -8.91 -3.28 14.67
N ILE A 64 -7.87 -3.51 13.90
CA ILE A 64 -7.58 -4.80 13.29
C ILE A 64 -6.11 -5.18 13.53
N SER A 65 -5.89 -6.45 13.76
CA SER A 65 -4.56 -7.06 13.87
C SER A 65 -4.49 -8.30 12.99
N GLY A 66 -3.28 -8.72 12.64
CA GLY A 66 -3.09 -9.98 11.94
C GLY A 66 -3.42 -11.20 12.78
N LEU A 67 -3.65 -12.31 12.11
CA LEU A 67 -3.76 -13.62 12.76
C LEU A 67 -2.43 -13.95 13.43
N ARG A 68 -2.44 -14.19 14.73
CA ARG A 68 -1.27 -14.75 15.42
C ARG A 68 -1.13 -16.22 15.07
N ARG A 69 0.05 -16.66 14.69
CA ARG A 69 0.33 -18.07 14.33
C ARG A 69 0.20 -19.04 15.50
N SER A 70 0.05 -18.56 16.74
CA SER A 70 -0.20 -19.37 17.93
C SER A 70 -1.70 -19.60 18.15
N LEU A 71 -2.05 -20.73 18.74
CA LEU A 71 -3.40 -21.00 19.26
C LEU A 71 -3.65 -20.06 20.46
N SER A 72 -4.14 -18.86 20.19
CA SER A 72 -4.42 -17.84 21.20
C SER A 72 -5.92 -17.56 21.23
N LEU A 73 -6.48 -17.42 22.44
CA LEU A 73 -7.86 -16.94 22.65
C LEU A 73 -8.15 -15.58 21.97
N GLU A 74 -7.10 -14.81 21.69
CA GLU A 74 -7.24 -13.56 20.90
C GLU A 74 -7.67 -13.81 19.45
N ASN A 75 -7.39 -14.99 18.90
CA ASN A 75 -7.85 -15.36 17.55
C ASN A 75 -9.37 -15.56 17.49
N LEU A 76 -10.03 -15.93 18.60
CA LEU A 76 -11.50 -15.99 18.69
C LEU A 76 -12.16 -14.62 18.55
N LYS A 77 -11.48 -13.55 18.90
CA LYS A 77 -11.97 -12.15 18.75
C LYS A 77 -11.77 -11.60 17.33
N LEU A 78 -10.99 -12.30 16.50
CA LEU A 78 -10.64 -11.83 15.16
C LEU A 78 -11.86 -11.61 14.24
N PRO A 79 -12.85 -12.53 14.17
CA PRO A 79 -14.05 -12.32 13.35
C PRO A 79 -14.84 -11.08 13.77
N PHE A 80 -14.98 -10.84 15.07
CA PHE A 80 -15.69 -9.68 15.61
C PHE A 80 -14.95 -8.38 15.31
N ARG A 81 -13.61 -8.37 15.46
CA ARG A 81 -12.75 -7.22 15.10
C ARG A 81 -12.83 -6.95 13.60
N LEU A 82 -12.80 -7.97 12.77
CA LEU A 82 -12.95 -7.83 11.31
C LEU A 82 -14.30 -7.22 10.95
N LEU A 83 -15.40 -7.74 11.53
CA LEU A 83 -16.74 -7.23 11.28
C LEU A 83 -16.90 -5.78 11.73
N SER A 84 -16.38 -5.43 12.93
CA SER A 84 -16.34 -4.06 13.44
C SER A 84 -15.54 -3.15 12.50
N SER A 85 -14.37 -3.60 12.04
CA SER A 85 -13.53 -2.86 11.10
C SER A 85 -14.22 -2.64 9.75
N ILE A 86 -14.94 -3.64 9.22
CA ILE A 86 -15.74 -3.51 8.00
C ILE A 86 -16.86 -2.47 8.21
N ARG A 87 -17.58 -2.50 9.36
CA ARG A 87 -18.62 -1.50 9.67
C ARG A 87 -18.04 -0.09 9.73
N LYS A 88 -16.90 0.08 10.39
CA LYS A 88 -16.20 1.37 10.46
C LYS A 88 -15.74 1.83 9.09
N ALA A 89 -15.17 0.94 8.28
CA ALA A 89 -14.76 1.23 6.91
C ALA A 89 -15.96 1.66 6.04
N LYS A 90 -17.12 0.98 6.15
CA LYS A 90 -18.36 1.40 5.46
C LYS A 90 -18.81 2.81 5.84
N ARG A 91 -18.71 3.18 7.13
CA ARG A 91 -19.02 4.53 7.59
C ARG A 91 -18.08 5.55 6.95
N LEU A 92 -16.78 5.32 7.02
CA LEU A 92 -15.76 6.19 6.40
C LEU A 92 -15.99 6.37 4.90
N ILE A 93 -16.31 5.29 4.17
CA ILE A 93 -16.60 5.36 2.74
C ILE A 93 -17.85 6.20 2.45
N ARG A 94 -18.92 6.07 3.24
CA ARG A 94 -20.13 6.88 3.07
C ARG A 94 -19.89 8.37 3.38
N GLU A 95 -19.07 8.67 4.39
CA GLU A 95 -18.71 10.04 4.78
C GLU A 95 -17.75 10.67 3.76
N PHE A 96 -16.70 9.95 3.41
CA PHE A 96 -15.66 10.45 2.49
C PHE A 96 -16.11 10.40 1.03
N ARG A 97 -17.01 9.49 0.63
CA ARG A 97 -17.53 9.30 -0.75
C ARG A 97 -16.40 9.17 -1.79
N PRO A 98 -15.51 8.19 -1.67
CA PRO A 98 -14.40 8.04 -2.60
C PRO A 98 -14.89 7.61 -3.98
N ASP A 99 -14.23 8.10 -5.04
CA ASP A 99 -14.40 7.63 -6.41
C ASP A 99 -13.74 6.25 -6.60
N ILE A 100 -12.68 5.95 -5.82
CA ILE A 100 -11.95 4.68 -5.87
C ILE A 100 -11.34 4.35 -4.50
N ALA A 101 -11.25 3.06 -4.19
CA ALA A 101 -10.51 2.55 -3.05
C ALA A 101 -9.31 1.71 -3.52
N ILE A 102 -8.12 2.04 -3.02
CA ILE A 102 -6.85 1.38 -3.37
C ILE A 102 -6.34 0.58 -2.17
N GLY A 103 -6.05 -0.70 -2.39
CA GLY A 103 -5.45 -1.58 -1.40
C GLY A 103 -4.04 -2.00 -1.81
N VAL A 104 -3.08 -1.67 -0.96
CA VAL A 104 -1.66 -1.95 -1.19
C VAL A 104 -1.16 -3.11 -0.31
N GLY A 105 -2.07 -3.77 0.40
CA GLY A 105 -1.77 -4.85 1.33
C GLY A 105 -1.76 -4.40 2.80
N GLY A 106 -1.49 -5.34 3.69
CA GLY A 106 -1.60 -5.15 5.13
C GLY A 106 -3.00 -5.43 5.69
N TYR A 107 -3.11 -5.41 7.01
CA TYR A 107 -4.32 -5.87 7.71
C TYR A 107 -5.55 -4.98 7.49
N ALA A 108 -5.37 -3.67 7.37
CA ALA A 108 -6.45 -2.71 7.17
C ALA A 108 -6.99 -2.70 5.72
N SER A 109 -6.20 -3.16 4.76
CA SER A 109 -6.60 -3.22 3.35
C SER A 109 -7.79 -4.15 3.11
N ALA A 110 -7.81 -5.32 3.76
CA ALA A 110 -8.89 -6.29 3.59
C ALA A 110 -10.27 -5.75 4.00
N PRO A 111 -10.49 -5.22 5.22
CA PRO A 111 -11.79 -4.66 5.62
C PRO A 111 -12.17 -3.42 4.80
N LEU A 112 -11.21 -2.57 4.43
CA LEU A 112 -11.51 -1.40 3.60
C LEU A 112 -12.01 -1.79 2.22
N LEU A 113 -11.26 -2.60 1.48
CA LEU A 113 -11.65 -3.01 0.13
C LEU A 113 -12.92 -3.87 0.13
N ARG A 114 -13.10 -4.74 1.14
CA ARG A 114 -14.35 -5.50 1.29
C ARG A 114 -15.55 -4.58 1.49
N ALA A 115 -15.39 -3.52 2.30
CA ALA A 115 -16.43 -2.52 2.50
C ALA A 115 -16.70 -1.75 1.20
N ALA A 116 -15.67 -1.28 0.48
CA ALA A 116 -15.78 -0.57 -0.79
C ALA A 116 -16.54 -1.43 -1.83
N GLN A 117 -16.12 -2.67 -2.03
CA GLN A 117 -16.77 -3.62 -2.93
C GLN A 117 -18.23 -3.87 -2.58
N SER A 118 -18.58 -3.89 -1.29
CA SER A 118 -19.96 -4.09 -0.85
C SER A 118 -20.84 -2.84 -1.02
N LEU A 119 -20.26 -1.69 -1.21
CA LEU A 119 -20.92 -0.41 -1.46
C LEU A 119 -20.85 0.03 -2.93
N GLY A 120 -20.34 -0.83 -3.82
CA GLY A 120 -20.24 -0.53 -5.25
C GLY A 120 -19.13 0.46 -5.61
N VAL A 121 -18.22 0.80 -4.66
CA VAL A 121 -17.08 1.66 -4.95
C VAL A 121 -16.02 0.85 -5.71
N PRO A 122 -15.52 1.35 -6.86
CA PRO A 122 -14.43 0.73 -7.60
C PRO A 122 -13.22 0.46 -6.72
N THR A 123 -12.57 -0.70 -6.91
CA THR A 123 -11.38 -1.05 -6.14
C THR A 123 -10.22 -1.40 -7.04
N LEU A 124 -9.02 -0.97 -6.63
CA LEU A 124 -7.75 -1.34 -7.22
C LEU A 124 -6.89 -2.03 -6.15
N ILE A 125 -6.25 -3.12 -6.53
CA ILE A 125 -5.26 -3.82 -5.70
C ILE A 125 -3.87 -3.59 -6.30
N GLN A 126 -2.88 -3.31 -5.46
CA GLN A 126 -1.47 -3.34 -5.84
C GLN A 126 -0.77 -4.45 -5.03
N GLU A 127 -0.12 -5.38 -5.73
CA GLU A 127 0.65 -6.48 -5.15
C GLU A 127 2.13 -6.33 -5.47
N GLN A 128 2.96 -6.21 -4.43
CA GLN A 128 4.39 -5.95 -4.53
C GLN A 128 5.23 -7.20 -4.70
N ASN A 129 4.68 -8.35 -4.37
CA ASN A 129 5.43 -9.61 -4.27
C ASN A 129 5.10 -10.56 -5.41
N GLY A 130 6.05 -11.43 -5.77
CA GLY A 130 5.81 -12.53 -6.70
C GLY A 130 4.91 -13.65 -6.15
N PHE A 131 4.48 -13.54 -4.88
CA PHE A 131 3.50 -14.42 -4.24
C PHE A 131 2.41 -13.58 -3.57
N ALA A 132 1.19 -13.71 -4.05
CA ALA A 132 0.09 -12.86 -3.61
C ALA A 132 -0.33 -13.14 -2.17
N GLY A 133 -0.55 -12.07 -1.42
CA GLY A 133 -1.10 -12.13 -0.07
C GLY A 133 -2.53 -12.68 -0.06
N LEU A 134 -2.91 -13.37 1.03
CA LEU A 134 -4.23 -13.99 1.16
C LEU A 134 -5.37 -12.97 1.00
N ALA A 135 -5.24 -11.79 1.60
CA ALA A 135 -6.23 -10.73 1.49
C ALA A 135 -6.44 -10.29 0.03
N ASN A 136 -5.36 -10.10 -0.73
CA ASN A 136 -5.44 -9.70 -2.13
C ASN A 136 -6.09 -10.79 -2.99
N LYS A 137 -5.77 -12.07 -2.74
CA LYS A 137 -6.42 -13.21 -3.42
C LYS A 137 -7.94 -13.23 -3.21
N MET A 138 -8.39 -13.01 -1.97
CA MET A 138 -9.83 -13.00 -1.63
C MET A 138 -10.59 -11.84 -2.27
N LEU A 139 -9.94 -10.69 -2.43
CA LEU A 139 -10.55 -9.46 -2.95
C LEU A 139 -10.46 -9.35 -4.48
N ALA A 140 -9.55 -10.11 -5.11
CA ALA A 140 -9.22 -10.03 -6.53
C ALA A 140 -10.43 -10.18 -7.46
N ARG A 141 -11.35 -11.11 -7.15
CA ARG A 141 -12.53 -11.39 -7.99
C ARG A 141 -13.47 -10.19 -8.18
N LYS A 142 -13.45 -9.23 -7.25
CA LYS A 142 -14.29 -8.02 -7.28
C LYS A 142 -13.49 -6.74 -7.49
N ALA A 143 -12.17 -6.84 -7.62
CA ALA A 143 -11.32 -5.69 -7.95
C ALA A 143 -11.51 -5.29 -9.42
N GLY A 144 -11.54 -4.00 -9.71
CA GLY A 144 -11.59 -3.49 -11.08
C GLY A 144 -10.28 -3.71 -11.81
N ARG A 145 -9.15 -3.49 -11.13
CA ARG A 145 -7.79 -3.75 -11.63
C ARG A 145 -6.88 -4.25 -10.52
N ILE A 146 -5.85 -5.00 -10.91
CA ILE A 146 -4.85 -5.56 -10.02
C ILE A 146 -3.48 -5.25 -10.63
N CYS A 147 -2.83 -4.23 -10.08
CA CYS A 147 -1.49 -3.84 -10.45
C CYS A 147 -0.49 -4.79 -9.80
N VAL A 148 0.39 -5.38 -10.58
CA VAL A 148 1.37 -6.36 -10.10
C VAL A 148 2.79 -5.95 -10.46
N ALA A 149 3.74 -6.39 -9.64
CA ALA A 149 5.15 -6.09 -9.82
C ALA A 149 5.91 -7.16 -10.63
N TYR A 150 5.36 -8.36 -10.73
CA TYR A 150 6.02 -9.52 -11.34
C TYR A 150 5.09 -10.25 -12.29
N GLU A 151 5.66 -10.93 -13.26
CA GLU A 151 4.98 -11.85 -14.17
C GLU A 151 4.49 -13.11 -13.46
N GLY A 152 3.63 -13.89 -14.11
CA GLY A 152 3.11 -15.16 -13.59
C GLY A 152 2.10 -15.01 -12.47
N MET A 153 1.49 -13.82 -12.32
CA MET A 153 0.52 -13.54 -11.26
C MET A 153 -0.91 -14.03 -11.59
N GLU A 154 -1.17 -14.46 -12.81
CA GLU A 154 -2.41 -15.10 -13.26
C GLU A 154 -2.72 -16.40 -12.49
N ARG A 155 -1.72 -17.05 -11.91
CA ARG A 155 -1.89 -18.18 -10.97
C ARG A 155 -2.62 -17.79 -9.68
N PHE A 156 -2.72 -16.51 -9.38
CA PHE A 156 -3.36 -15.99 -8.16
C PHE A 156 -4.56 -15.09 -8.44
N PHE A 157 -4.58 -14.43 -9.59
CA PHE A 157 -5.54 -13.39 -9.92
C PHE A 157 -6.20 -13.62 -11.28
N PRO A 158 -7.43 -13.12 -11.51
CA PRO A 158 -8.05 -13.13 -12.83
C PRO A 158 -7.16 -12.37 -13.85
N ALA A 159 -6.76 -13.06 -14.93
CA ALA A 159 -5.83 -12.54 -15.93
C ALA A 159 -6.33 -11.24 -16.59
N ASP A 160 -7.65 -11.12 -16.84
CA ASP A 160 -8.30 -9.95 -17.45
C ASP A 160 -8.24 -8.69 -16.59
N ARG A 161 -7.87 -8.80 -15.33
CA ARG A 161 -7.77 -7.69 -14.37
C ARG A 161 -6.35 -7.29 -14.03
N ILE A 162 -5.38 -8.10 -14.42
CA ILE A 162 -3.96 -7.86 -14.16
C ILE A 162 -3.45 -6.72 -15.04
N VAL A 163 -2.66 -5.84 -14.43
CA VAL A 163 -1.87 -4.81 -15.11
C VAL A 163 -0.45 -4.88 -14.55
N MET A 164 0.52 -5.14 -15.42
CA MET A 164 1.93 -5.10 -15.03
C MET A 164 2.39 -3.65 -14.90
N THR A 165 2.65 -3.22 -13.67
CA THR A 165 3.06 -1.83 -13.38
C THR A 165 4.43 -1.72 -12.71
N GLY A 166 5.00 -2.84 -12.27
CA GLY A 166 6.12 -2.80 -11.35
C GLY A 166 5.72 -2.36 -9.93
N ASN A 167 6.71 -2.20 -9.06
CA ASN A 167 6.50 -1.66 -7.72
C ASN A 167 6.48 -0.13 -7.75
N PRO A 168 5.52 0.52 -7.08
CA PRO A 168 5.57 1.96 -6.86
C PRO A 168 6.78 2.32 -6.01
N ILE A 169 7.66 3.16 -6.54
CA ILE A 169 8.85 3.68 -5.85
C ILE A 169 8.66 5.16 -5.56
N ARG A 170 9.41 5.67 -4.61
CA ARG A 170 9.41 7.11 -4.27
C ARG A 170 10.02 7.91 -5.41
N SER A 171 9.50 9.10 -5.65
CA SER A 171 9.95 10.02 -6.72
C SER A 171 11.42 10.44 -6.59
N GLU A 172 11.95 10.40 -5.36
CA GLU A 172 13.36 10.75 -5.08
C GLU A 172 14.33 9.65 -5.51
N ILE A 173 13.83 8.43 -5.78
CA ILE A 173 14.67 7.32 -6.27
C ILE A 173 14.75 7.42 -7.78
N VAL A 174 15.78 8.10 -8.25
CA VAL A 174 16.07 8.31 -9.66
C VAL A 174 17.38 7.63 -10.05
N PRO A 175 17.58 7.28 -11.33
CA PRO A 175 18.90 6.82 -11.79
C PRO A 175 19.97 7.87 -11.46
N ALA A 176 21.07 7.44 -10.84
CA ALA A 176 22.16 8.34 -10.51
C ALA A 176 22.88 8.80 -11.79
N ASP A 177 23.08 10.10 -11.91
CA ASP A 177 24.01 10.68 -12.88
C ASP A 177 25.46 10.67 -12.36
N GLY A 178 26.41 11.14 -13.17
CA GLY A 178 27.82 11.18 -12.80
C GLY A 178 28.10 12.02 -11.55
N LYS A 179 27.41 13.16 -11.37
CA LYS A 179 27.55 14.06 -10.23
C LYS A 179 27.03 13.41 -8.94
N MET A 180 25.83 12.82 -8.99
CA MET A 180 25.27 12.09 -7.83
C MET A 180 26.17 10.93 -7.41
N ARG A 181 26.79 10.25 -8.38
CA ARG A 181 27.75 9.17 -8.09
C ARG A 181 28.98 9.70 -7.37
N GLU A 182 29.54 10.81 -7.82
CA GLU A 182 30.71 11.44 -7.20
C GLU A 182 30.40 11.92 -5.78
N GLU A 183 29.26 12.58 -5.58
CA GLU A 183 28.78 13.02 -4.27
C GLU A 183 28.61 11.83 -3.31
N ALA A 184 28.04 10.71 -3.80
CA ALA A 184 27.88 9.50 -3.01
C ALA A 184 29.22 8.86 -2.63
N LEU A 185 30.18 8.78 -3.57
CA LEU A 185 31.51 8.27 -3.29
C LEU A 185 32.21 9.10 -2.20
N ASN A 186 32.15 10.42 -2.31
CA ASN A 186 32.72 11.34 -1.32
C ASN A 186 32.03 11.20 0.04
N PHE A 187 30.69 11.10 0.07
CA PHE A 187 29.91 10.95 1.29
C PHE A 187 30.26 9.66 2.06
N TYR A 188 30.47 8.55 1.34
CA TYR A 188 30.84 7.27 1.95
C TYR A 188 32.36 7.06 2.09
N GLY A 189 33.20 8.03 1.70
CA GLY A 189 34.65 7.90 1.75
C GLY A 189 35.20 6.79 0.83
N LEU A 190 34.52 6.55 -0.30
CA LEU A 190 34.87 5.50 -1.25
C LEU A 190 35.69 6.08 -2.40
N ASP A 191 36.72 5.35 -2.81
CA ASP A 191 37.47 5.68 -4.04
C ASP A 191 36.74 5.04 -5.25
N GLY A 192 36.64 5.74 -6.35
CA GLY A 192 35.99 5.26 -7.57
C GLY A 192 36.77 4.19 -8.36
N SER A 193 37.97 3.81 -7.92
CA SER A 193 38.89 2.90 -8.62
C SER A 193 38.47 1.42 -8.45
N ARG A 194 37.70 1.09 -7.39
CA ARG A 194 37.27 -0.27 -7.07
C ARG A 194 35.80 -0.45 -7.33
N ARG A 195 35.38 -1.70 -7.54
CA ARG A 195 33.96 -2.06 -7.55
C ARG A 195 33.40 -1.94 -6.12
N GLN A 196 32.31 -1.21 -5.95
CA GLN A 196 31.60 -1.09 -4.68
C GLN A 196 30.43 -2.04 -4.63
N LEU A 197 30.26 -2.69 -3.48
CA LEU A 197 29.12 -3.52 -3.17
C LEU A 197 28.41 -2.96 -1.93
N LEU A 198 27.17 -2.52 -2.10
CA LEU A 198 26.32 -2.08 -0.98
C LEU A 198 25.35 -3.21 -0.63
N ILE A 199 25.38 -3.64 0.62
CA ILE A 199 24.44 -4.61 1.16
C ILE A 199 23.51 -3.89 2.14
N VAL A 200 22.19 -3.88 1.84
CA VAL A 200 21.19 -3.20 2.67
C VAL A 200 20.14 -4.20 3.11
N GLY A 201 19.91 -4.30 4.41
CA GLY A 201 18.83 -5.08 4.99
C GLY A 201 17.50 -4.32 4.99
N GLY A 202 16.38 -5.04 4.94
CA GLY A 202 15.05 -4.47 5.17
C GLY A 202 14.84 -4.05 6.63
N SER A 203 13.76 -3.34 6.91
CA SER A 203 13.46 -2.74 8.22
C SER A 203 13.37 -3.74 9.40
N LEU A 204 13.08 -4.99 9.13
CA LEU A 204 13.02 -6.07 10.13
C LEU A 204 14.14 -7.10 9.95
N GLY A 205 15.03 -6.88 8.99
CA GLY A 205 16.02 -7.85 8.55
C GLY A 205 15.39 -9.07 7.86
N SER A 206 16.16 -9.80 7.08
CA SER A 206 15.82 -11.15 6.66
C SER A 206 16.63 -12.15 7.51
N ARG A 207 15.99 -13.17 8.02
CA ARG A 207 16.65 -14.31 8.67
C ARG A 207 16.94 -15.36 7.63
#